data_49afef4e42ada863ebf46e3f41b9d4ea
#
_entry.id   49afef4e42ada863ebf46e3f41b9d4ea
#
_cell.length_a   1.000
_cell.length_b   1.000
_cell.length_c   1.000
_cell.angle_alpha   90.00
_cell.angle_beta   90.00
_cell.angle_gamma   90.00
#
_symmetry.space_group_name_H-M   'P 1'
#
loop_
_entity.id
_entity.type
_entity.pdbx_description
1 polymer ?
#
loop_
_entity_poly.entity_id
_entity_poly.type
_entity_poly.pdbx_seq_one_letter_code
_entity_poly.pdbx_strand_id
1 'polypeptide(L)'
;WLSQDLSSSRPEQPATLASLSKVTASTPAASLSAVNDRLVPKDGTDRSMPYYHWWPKQGVTEWIAYEFPEASTVQSSTVYWYDDGPWGGCRVPKAWRIFFKNDNGEWQSVSGADKYPTTKGTACTVNFEPVKTKSIKIEIDLPSENSAGLFEWSVK
;
A
#
# COMPACT_ATOMS: atom_id res chain seq x y z
N TRP A 1 35.37 -28.15 -8.91
CA TRP A 1 33.89 -28.14 -9.02
C TRP A 1 33.39 -26.89 -8.29
N LEU A 2 33.30 -25.81 -9.04
CA LEU A 2 32.57 -24.63 -8.59
C LEU A 2 31.08 -24.94 -8.81
N SER A 3 30.34 -25.22 -7.75
CA SER A 3 28.92 -25.15 -7.80
C SER A 3 28.57 -23.70 -8.09
N GLN A 4 28.16 -23.40 -9.30
CA GLN A 4 27.51 -22.14 -9.58
C GLN A 4 26.24 -22.12 -8.77
N ASP A 5 26.25 -21.28 -7.75
CA ASP A 5 25.04 -20.95 -7.02
C ASP A 5 24.12 -20.22 -8.01
N LEU A 6 23.24 -21.00 -8.63
CA LEU A 6 22.17 -20.49 -9.49
C LEU A 6 21.03 -19.94 -8.63
N SER A 7 21.30 -19.35 -7.48
CA SER A 7 20.39 -18.40 -6.90
C SER A 7 20.28 -17.28 -7.91
N SER A 8 19.31 -17.43 -8.82
CA SER A 8 19.00 -16.44 -9.83
C SER A 8 18.83 -15.11 -9.11
N SER A 9 19.84 -14.27 -9.17
CA SER A 9 19.72 -12.89 -8.78
C SER A 9 18.64 -12.26 -9.66
N ARG A 10 17.40 -12.21 -9.16
CA ARG A 10 16.46 -11.23 -9.66
C ARG A 10 17.19 -9.90 -9.50
N PRO A 11 17.27 -9.07 -10.56
CA PRO A 11 17.91 -7.79 -10.41
C PRO A 11 17.26 -7.08 -9.22
N GLU A 12 18.07 -6.66 -8.25
CA GLU A 12 17.56 -5.89 -7.12
C GLU A 12 16.80 -4.70 -7.65
N GLN A 13 15.53 -4.59 -7.27
CA GLN A 13 14.76 -3.40 -7.58
C GLN A 13 15.39 -2.21 -6.86
N PRO A 14 15.53 -1.05 -7.53
CA PRO A 14 16.06 0.13 -6.85
C PRO A 14 15.22 0.47 -5.62
N ALA A 15 15.87 0.93 -4.56
CA ALA A 15 15.19 1.40 -3.38
C ALA A 15 14.25 2.57 -3.73
N THR A 16 13.06 2.55 -3.16
CA THR A 16 12.04 3.59 -3.33
C THR A 16 11.84 4.32 -2.00
N LEU A 17 11.19 5.47 -2.03
CA LEU A 17 10.84 6.17 -0.80
C LEU A 17 10.03 5.27 0.13
N ALA A 18 9.04 4.55 -0.41
CA ALA A 18 8.23 3.60 0.35
C ALA A 18 9.07 2.47 0.94
N SER A 19 9.97 1.87 0.16
CA SER A 19 10.80 0.75 0.63
C SER A 19 11.78 1.13 1.73
N LEU A 20 12.16 2.40 1.80
CA LEU A 20 13.06 2.95 2.83
C LEU A 20 12.29 3.44 4.07
N SER A 21 10.98 3.45 4.02
CA SER A 21 10.13 4.02 5.08
C SER A 21 9.81 2.98 6.16
N LYS A 22 9.61 3.48 7.38
CA LYS A 22 9.02 2.70 8.46
C LYS A 22 7.53 2.60 8.23
N VAL A 23 6.98 1.39 8.23
CA VAL A 23 5.56 1.16 8.05
C VAL A 23 4.88 0.84 9.38
N THR A 24 3.75 1.47 9.60
CA THR A 24 2.85 1.20 10.73
C THR A 24 1.43 1.04 10.22
N ALA A 25 0.58 0.38 11.00
CA ALA A 25 -0.80 0.11 10.61
C ALA A 25 -1.70 0.01 11.84
N SER A 26 -3.00 0.24 11.64
CA SER A 26 -4.02 0.04 12.66
C SER A 26 -4.10 -1.41 13.16
N THR A 27 -3.77 -2.36 12.29
CA THR A 27 -3.71 -3.80 12.63
C THR A 27 -2.33 -4.34 12.27
N PRO A 28 -1.34 -4.27 13.16
CA PRO A 28 0.00 -4.77 12.90
C PRO A 28 -0.01 -6.29 12.66
N ALA A 29 0.78 -6.74 11.68
CA ALA A 29 0.99 -8.15 11.37
C ALA A 29 2.37 -8.33 10.73
N ALA A 30 2.91 -9.54 10.78
CA ALA A 30 4.19 -9.85 10.13
C ALA A 30 4.14 -9.59 8.61
N SER A 31 2.98 -9.82 7.98
CA SER A 31 2.76 -9.58 6.55
C SER A 31 2.74 -8.09 6.16
N LEU A 32 2.77 -7.17 7.11
CA LEU A 32 2.77 -5.74 6.82
C LEU A 32 3.99 -5.32 5.97
N SER A 33 5.10 -6.03 6.09
CA SER A 33 6.29 -5.80 5.26
C SER A 33 6.06 -6.01 3.75
N ALA A 34 4.97 -6.68 3.37
CA ALA A 34 4.62 -6.87 1.97
C ALA A 34 4.27 -5.54 1.28
N VAL A 35 3.69 -4.58 1.99
CA VAL A 35 3.16 -3.35 1.37
C VAL A 35 4.22 -2.45 0.74
N ASN A 36 5.49 -2.60 1.14
CA ASN A 36 6.62 -1.82 0.59
C ASN A 36 7.82 -2.68 0.18
N ASP A 37 7.57 -3.93 -0.21
CA ASP A 37 8.61 -4.87 -0.65
C ASP A 37 9.04 -4.68 -2.12
N ARG A 38 8.41 -3.75 -2.84
CA ARG A 38 8.66 -3.44 -4.26
C ARG A 38 8.22 -4.53 -5.24
N LEU A 39 7.43 -5.49 -4.78
CA LEU A 39 6.88 -6.55 -5.62
C LEU A 39 5.51 -6.14 -6.14
N VAL A 40 5.34 -6.22 -7.45
CA VAL A 40 4.11 -5.84 -8.14
C VAL A 40 3.39 -7.11 -8.59
N PRO A 41 2.09 -7.28 -8.29
CA PRO A 41 1.35 -8.46 -8.67
C PRO A 41 1.05 -8.50 -10.19
N LYS A 42 0.83 -9.69 -10.70
CA LYS A 42 0.35 -9.90 -12.08
C LYS A 42 -1.12 -9.53 -12.21
N ASP A 43 -1.90 -9.80 -11.16
CA ASP A 43 -3.34 -9.56 -11.09
C ASP A 43 -3.79 -9.44 -9.62
N GLY A 44 -5.09 -9.24 -9.41
CA GLY A 44 -5.65 -9.03 -8.06
C GLY A 44 -5.64 -10.25 -7.16
N THR A 45 -5.33 -11.43 -7.67
CA THR A 45 -5.29 -12.68 -6.91
C THR A 45 -3.97 -13.42 -7.03
N ASP A 46 -2.89 -12.72 -7.36
CA ASP A 46 -1.57 -13.32 -7.52
C ASP A 46 -1.07 -13.90 -6.19
N ARG A 47 -1.12 -15.22 -6.06
CA ARG A 47 -0.67 -15.93 -4.85
C ARG A 47 0.83 -16.22 -4.85
N SER A 48 1.56 -15.80 -5.87
CA SER A 48 3.00 -16.01 -5.98
C SER A 48 3.83 -15.03 -5.15
N MET A 49 3.19 -14.02 -4.56
CA MET A 49 3.86 -12.97 -3.80
C MET A 49 3.16 -12.64 -2.49
N PRO A 50 3.90 -12.06 -1.53
CA PRO A 50 3.33 -11.63 -0.26
C PRO A 50 2.25 -10.56 -0.44
N TYR A 51 1.27 -10.56 0.46
CA TYR A 51 0.26 -9.52 0.56
C TYR A 51 -0.15 -9.33 2.01
N TYR A 52 -0.68 -8.14 2.31
CA TYR A 52 -1.23 -7.77 3.61
C TYR A 52 -2.76 -7.71 3.52
N HIS A 53 -3.48 -8.17 4.54
CA HIS A 53 -4.94 -8.16 4.57
C HIS A 53 -5.47 -7.92 5.99
N TRP A 54 -6.74 -7.56 6.05
CA TRP A 54 -7.46 -7.35 7.31
C TRP A 54 -8.44 -8.46 7.67
N TRP A 55 -8.50 -9.53 6.89
CA TRP A 55 -9.39 -10.64 7.18
C TRP A 55 -9.23 -11.10 8.63
N PRO A 56 -10.33 -11.32 9.42
CA PRO A 56 -11.75 -11.32 9.02
C PRO A 56 -12.51 -10.00 9.30
N LYS A 57 -11.85 -8.89 9.50
CA LYS A 57 -12.50 -7.60 9.77
C LYS A 57 -13.34 -7.13 8.58
N GLN A 58 -14.50 -6.55 8.86
CA GLN A 58 -15.45 -6.04 7.88
C GLN A 58 -16.07 -4.72 8.37
N GLY A 59 -16.44 -3.84 7.44
CA GLY A 59 -17.23 -2.66 7.75
C GLY A 59 -16.55 -1.60 8.62
N VAL A 60 -15.25 -1.69 8.84
CA VAL A 60 -14.46 -0.75 9.65
C VAL A 60 -13.49 0.01 8.78
N THR A 61 -12.94 1.11 9.32
CA THR A 61 -11.88 1.87 8.69
C THR A 61 -10.54 1.45 9.29
N GLU A 62 -9.60 1.07 8.44
CA GLU A 62 -8.23 0.72 8.80
C GLU A 62 -7.27 1.73 8.18
N TRP A 63 -6.03 1.77 8.64
CA TRP A 63 -5.03 2.65 8.06
C TRP A 63 -3.65 2.00 8.01
N ILE A 64 -2.83 2.48 7.07
CA ILE A 64 -1.41 2.18 6.93
C ILE A 64 -0.67 3.50 6.76
N ALA A 65 0.45 3.66 7.44
CA ALA A 65 1.26 4.87 7.37
C ALA A 65 2.73 4.56 7.11
N TYR A 66 3.37 5.44 6.36
CA TYR A 66 4.82 5.48 6.20
C TYR A 66 5.39 6.67 6.96
N GLU A 67 6.51 6.42 7.63
CA GLU A 67 7.41 7.46 8.11
C GLU A 67 8.65 7.43 7.25
N PHE A 68 8.90 8.53 6.54
CA PHE A 68 10.04 8.66 5.64
C PHE A 68 11.34 8.84 6.44
N PRO A 69 12.50 8.42 5.91
CA PRO A 69 13.78 8.69 6.54
C PRO A 69 14.06 10.18 6.73
N GLU A 70 13.61 10.99 5.77
CA GLU A 70 13.72 12.44 5.77
C GLU A 70 12.45 13.06 5.19
N ALA A 71 12.20 14.35 5.52
CA ALA A 71 11.11 15.07 4.90
C ALA A 71 11.28 15.05 3.37
N SER A 72 10.25 14.63 2.67
CA SER A 72 10.26 14.42 1.22
C SER A 72 9.03 15.03 0.57
N THR A 73 9.18 15.53 -0.64
CA THR A 73 8.06 16.03 -1.43
C THR A 73 7.44 14.87 -2.19
N VAL A 74 6.14 14.68 -2.01
CA VAL A 74 5.35 13.64 -2.67
C VAL A 74 4.14 14.26 -3.36
N GLN A 75 3.71 13.65 -4.47
CA GLN A 75 2.60 14.14 -5.29
C GLN A 75 1.74 13.03 -5.89
N SER A 76 2.07 11.77 -5.62
CA SER A 76 1.27 10.64 -6.09
C SER A 76 1.41 9.43 -5.17
N SER A 77 0.40 8.58 -5.20
CA SER A 77 0.34 7.34 -4.45
C SER A 77 -0.30 6.26 -5.30
N THR A 78 0.25 5.05 -5.25
CA THR A 78 -0.24 3.90 -6.02
C THR A 78 -0.44 2.72 -5.10
N VAL A 79 -1.62 2.10 -5.17
CA VAL A 79 -1.96 0.89 -4.43
C VAL A 79 -2.36 -0.21 -5.40
N TYR A 80 -1.89 -1.43 -5.13
CA TYR A 80 -2.34 -2.65 -5.80
C TYR A 80 -3.21 -3.44 -4.81
N TRP A 81 -4.54 -3.44 -5.04
CA TRP A 81 -5.50 -4.09 -4.16
C TRP A 81 -5.52 -5.60 -4.37
N TYR A 82 -5.59 -6.34 -3.25
CA TYR A 82 -5.80 -7.78 -3.22
C TYR A 82 -7.29 -8.08 -3.13
N ASP A 83 -7.78 -8.92 -4.05
CA ASP A 83 -9.18 -9.33 -4.10
C ASP A 83 -9.22 -10.80 -4.52
N ASP A 84 -9.62 -11.67 -3.62
CA ASP A 84 -9.69 -13.11 -3.85
C ASP A 84 -11.12 -13.62 -4.10
N GLY A 85 -12.00 -12.75 -4.50
CA GLY A 85 -13.35 -13.13 -4.90
C GLY A 85 -13.39 -13.99 -6.16
N PRO A 86 -14.38 -14.85 -6.26
CA PRO A 86 -15.44 -15.11 -5.28
C PRO A 86 -15.05 -16.09 -4.16
N TRP A 87 -13.84 -16.66 -4.20
CA TRP A 87 -13.43 -17.80 -3.35
C TRP A 87 -13.07 -17.41 -1.92
N GLY A 88 -12.42 -16.28 -1.75
CA GLY A 88 -11.98 -15.77 -0.45
C GLY A 88 -12.82 -14.60 0.04
N GLY A 89 -12.46 -14.09 1.21
CA GLY A 89 -13.20 -13.04 1.91
C GLY A 89 -12.71 -11.62 1.66
N CYS A 90 -11.66 -11.42 0.85
CA CYS A 90 -11.14 -10.11 0.55
C CYS A 90 -11.65 -9.57 -0.79
N ARG A 91 -12.02 -8.30 -0.79
CA ARG A 91 -12.47 -7.55 -1.97
C ARG A 91 -11.71 -6.23 -2.03
N VAL A 92 -11.76 -5.55 -3.17
CA VAL A 92 -11.34 -4.16 -3.23
C VAL A 92 -12.08 -3.35 -2.16
N PRO A 93 -11.46 -2.32 -1.57
CA PRO A 93 -12.11 -1.57 -0.51
C PRO A 93 -13.32 -0.79 -1.02
N LYS A 94 -14.19 -0.42 -0.09
CA LYS A 94 -15.32 0.46 -0.38
C LYS A 94 -14.85 1.86 -0.79
N ALA A 95 -13.83 2.38 -0.09
CA ALA A 95 -13.23 3.69 -0.33
C ALA A 95 -11.87 3.76 0.34
N TRP A 96 -11.04 4.68 -0.11
CA TRP A 96 -9.77 5.00 0.54
C TRP A 96 -9.40 6.45 0.28
N ARG A 97 -8.45 6.97 1.06
CA ARG A 97 -8.03 8.38 1.00
C ARG A 97 -6.64 8.55 1.58
N ILE A 98 -5.99 9.64 1.20
CA ILE A 98 -4.59 9.92 1.54
C ILE A 98 -4.52 11.14 2.46
N PHE A 99 -3.70 11.00 3.52
CA PHE A 99 -3.38 12.06 4.47
C PHE A 99 -1.88 12.22 4.57
N PHE A 100 -1.44 13.43 4.87
CA PHE A 100 -0.05 13.70 5.22
C PHE A 100 0.02 14.37 6.60
N LYS A 101 1.17 14.24 7.25
CA LYS A 101 1.38 14.92 8.53
C LYS A 101 1.90 16.33 8.25
N ASN A 102 1.16 17.34 8.71
CA ASN A 102 1.53 18.74 8.53
C ASN A 102 2.60 19.19 9.53
N ASP A 103 3.06 20.44 9.44
CA ASP A 103 4.11 20.99 10.30
C ASP A 103 3.72 21.03 11.78
N ASN A 104 2.43 21.00 12.08
CA ASN A 104 1.91 20.93 13.46
C ASN A 104 1.83 19.50 13.99
N GLY A 105 2.24 18.49 13.22
CA GLY A 105 2.14 17.09 13.59
C GLY A 105 0.74 16.51 13.48
N GLU A 106 -0.16 17.14 12.74
CA GLU A 106 -1.54 16.69 12.54
C GLU A 106 -1.72 16.05 11.16
N TRP A 107 -2.61 15.05 11.08
CA TRP A 107 -3.00 14.47 9.81
C TRP A 107 -3.94 15.39 9.07
N GLN A 108 -3.61 15.65 7.82
CA GLN A 108 -4.35 16.53 6.92
C GLN A 108 -4.56 15.84 5.58
N SER A 109 -5.77 15.96 5.00
CA SER A 109 -6.05 15.43 3.67
C SER A 109 -5.17 16.10 2.62
N VAL A 110 -4.68 15.32 1.66
CA VAL A 110 -4.02 15.89 0.47
C VAL A 110 -5.03 16.71 -0.33
N SER A 111 -4.55 17.75 -1.00
CA SER A 111 -5.38 18.64 -1.81
C SER A 111 -5.30 18.29 -3.30
N GLY A 112 -6.36 18.58 -4.04
CA GLY A 112 -6.36 18.38 -5.49
C GLY A 112 -6.24 16.92 -5.92
N ALA A 113 -6.66 15.99 -5.07
CA ALA A 113 -6.57 14.57 -5.38
C ALA A 113 -7.52 14.16 -6.51
N ASP A 114 -7.03 13.29 -7.38
CA ASP A 114 -7.85 12.54 -8.33
C ASP A 114 -8.88 11.68 -7.58
N LYS A 115 -9.81 11.08 -8.31
CA LYS A 115 -10.66 10.03 -7.74
C LYS A 115 -9.80 8.89 -7.24
N TYR A 116 -10.19 8.30 -6.11
CA TYR A 116 -9.51 7.16 -5.51
C TYR A 116 -10.01 5.86 -6.13
N PRO A 117 -9.28 5.26 -7.10
CA PRO A 117 -9.75 4.05 -7.78
C PRO A 117 -9.63 2.82 -6.88
N THR A 118 -10.58 1.91 -7.05
CA THR A 118 -10.63 0.62 -6.34
C THR A 118 -10.70 -0.53 -7.33
N THR A 119 -9.96 -0.47 -8.41
CA THR A 119 -9.98 -1.47 -9.48
C THR A 119 -9.11 -2.66 -9.10
N LYS A 120 -9.65 -3.86 -9.24
CA LYS A 120 -8.94 -5.11 -9.04
C LYS A 120 -7.88 -5.33 -10.13
N GLY A 121 -6.71 -5.82 -9.72
CA GLY A 121 -5.70 -6.37 -10.64
C GLY A 121 -4.88 -5.34 -11.39
N THR A 122 -4.94 -4.07 -11.02
CA THR A 122 -4.18 -3.01 -11.68
C THR A 122 -3.73 -1.95 -10.66
N ALA A 123 -2.75 -1.14 -11.07
CA ALA A 123 -2.30 -0.02 -10.27
C ALA A 123 -3.42 1.01 -10.09
N CYS A 124 -3.71 1.34 -8.85
CA CYS A 124 -4.66 2.39 -8.48
C CYS A 124 -3.88 3.63 -8.05
N THR A 125 -3.66 4.55 -8.99
CA THR A 125 -2.85 5.74 -8.78
C THR A 125 -3.70 6.96 -8.55
N VAL A 126 -3.33 7.75 -7.53
CA VAL A 126 -3.93 9.05 -7.22
C VAL A 126 -2.83 10.10 -7.27
N ASN A 127 -3.02 11.12 -8.10
CA ASN A 127 -2.19 12.31 -8.13
C ASN A 127 -2.83 13.38 -7.25
N PHE A 128 -2.02 14.17 -6.59
CA PHE A 128 -2.47 15.26 -5.72
C PHE A 128 -1.46 16.41 -5.73
N GLU A 129 -1.81 17.54 -5.15
CA GLU A 129 -0.90 18.66 -5.03
C GLU A 129 0.34 18.26 -4.23
N PRO A 130 1.56 18.62 -4.71
CA PRO A 130 2.79 18.27 -4.02
C PRO A 130 2.80 18.76 -2.58
N VAL A 131 3.23 17.90 -1.66
CA VAL A 131 3.41 18.24 -0.25
C VAL A 131 4.77 17.76 0.22
N LYS A 132 5.45 18.56 1.03
CA LYS A 132 6.67 18.15 1.74
C LYS A 132 6.30 17.69 3.14
N THR A 133 6.61 16.42 3.45
CA THR A 133 6.22 15.83 4.73
C THR A 133 7.18 14.71 5.12
N LYS A 134 7.15 14.33 6.40
CA LYS A 134 7.83 13.14 6.90
C LYS A 134 6.94 11.90 6.96
N SER A 135 5.62 12.07 6.90
CA SER A 135 4.69 10.96 7.06
C SER A 135 3.49 11.09 6.16
N ILE A 136 3.10 9.96 5.56
CA ILE A 136 1.92 9.82 4.73
C ILE A 136 1.10 8.63 5.21
N LYS A 137 -0.20 8.72 5.11
CA LYS A 137 -1.13 7.66 5.55
C LYS A 137 -2.21 7.45 4.51
N ILE A 138 -2.60 6.21 4.32
CA ILE A 138 -3.86 5.88 3.65
C ILE A 138 -4.84 5.34 4.68
N GLU A 139 -6.09 5.79 4.59
CA GLU A 139 -7.22 5.21 5.32
C GLU A 139 -8.09 4.44 4.34
N ILE A 140 -8.50 3.25 4.75
CA ILE A 140 -9.21 2.30 3.91
C ILE A 140 -10.50 1.89 4.60
N ASP A 141 -11.62 2.13 3.93
CA ASP A 141 -12.91 1.66 4.40
C ASP A 141 -13.15 0.25 3.86
N LEU A 142 -13.22 -0.73 4.76
CA LEU A 142 -13.50 -2.10 4.38
C LEU A 142 -14.97 -2.23 3.95
N PRO A 143 -15.27 -3.14 2.97
CA PRO A 143 -16.65 -3.41 2.61
C PRO A 143 -17.48 -3.89 3.82
N SER A 144 -18.79 -3.71 3.77
CA SER A 144 -19.70 -4.09 4.87
C SER A 144 -19.76 -5.59 5.12
N GLU A 145 -19.55 -6.41 4.09
CA GLU A 145 -19.69 -7.87 4.15
C GLU A 145 -18.42 -8.63 3.76
N ASN A 146 -17.31 -7.91 3.52
CA ASN A 146 -16.02 -8.48 3.12
C ASN A 146 -14.89 -7.74 3.81
N SER A 147 -13.73 -8.37 3.84
CA SER A 147 -12.49 -7.72 4.21
C SER A 147 -11.80 -7.14 2.97
N ALA A 148 -10.59 -6.64 3.11
CA ALA A 148 -9.77 -6.14 2.02
C ALA A 148 -8.29 -6.48 2.26
N GLY A 149 -7.46 -6.26 1.27
CA GLY A 149 -6.02 -6.42 1.35
C GLY A 149 -5.32 -5.70 0.21
N LEU A 150 -4.01 -5.62 0.29
CA LEU A 150 -3.19 -5.01 -0.76
C LEU A 150 -1.85 -5.73 -0.88
N PHE A 151 -1.28 -5.66 -2.08
CA PHE A 151 0.06 -6.19 -2.38
C PHE A 151 1.14 -5.16 -2.13
N GLU A 152 0.95 -3.95 -2.63
CA GLU A 152 1.96 -2.91 -2.65
C GLU A 152 1.32 -1.53 -2.53
N TRP A 153 1.98 -0.66 -1.78
CA TRP A 153 1.65 0.76 -1.71
C TRP A 153 2.92 1.58 -1.90
N SER A 154 2.97 2.34 -2.96
CA SER A 154 4.09 3.22 -3.29
C SER A 154 3.69 4.68 -3.29
N VAL A 155 4.67 5.54 -3.07
CA VAL A 155 4.51 7.00 -3.09
C VAL A 155 5.65 7.64 -3.87
N LYS A 156 5.33 8.71 -4.58
CA LYS A 156 6.30 9.50 -5.34
C LYS A 156 6.08 10.98 -5.15
#